data_c48f2d14d2b9e55dec5e28b51d889e7d
#
_entry.id   c48f2d14d2b9e55dec5e28b51d889e7d
#
_cell.length_a   1.000
_cell.length_b   1.000
_cell.length_c   1.000
_cell.angle_alpha   90.00
_cell.angle_beta   90.00
_cell.angle_gamma   90.00
#
_symmetry.space_group_name_H-M   'P 1'
#
loop_
_entity.id
_entity.type
_entity.pdbx_description
1 polymer ?
#
loop_
_entity_poly.entity_id
_entity_poly.type
_entity_poly.pdbx_seq_one_letter_code
_entity_poly.pdbx_strand_id
1 'polypeptide(L)'
;MIKNRTAQLIYQTIYVTLGLVGFVACLGIFDNVNNIRWDFYVHFTNISNFLCIGVMLAGLIQTAKKKEDSFVSAAPMLKFIGMLGILLTFLVFNIMLAGAEGRDPQANWRIGSLCFHVVLPIMYIADWFLFYERRKSKWYYPIASITFPLVYVIFLLIQAVILKFDSSILIPTTTTPLIYPYFFVNLDTQGVGGVLTWIGILFAAFVIVGFLFFGLDRLGKKKLDK
;
A
#
# COMPACT_ATOMS: atom_id res chain seq x y z
N MET A 1 -17.08 12.09 -10.98
CA MET A 1 -17.32 11.53 -9.63
C MET A 1 -18.72 10.97 -9.54
N ILE A 2 -18.82 9.75 -9.05
CA ILE A 2 -20.04 8.96 -9.02
C ILE A 2 -20.59 8.97 -7.58
N LYS A 3 -21.83 9.45 -7.38
CA LYS A 3 -22.48 9.46 -6.05
C LYS A 3 -23.35 8.21 -5.80
N ASN A 4 -23.58 7.40 -6.84
CA ASN A 4 -24.45 6.25 -6.79
C ASN A 4 -24.00 5.24 -5.71
N ARG A 5 -24.84 5.02 -4.72
CA ARG A 5 -24.58 4.12 -3.58
C ARG A 5 -24.36 2.68 -4.02
N THR A 6 -25.17 2.19 -4.95
CA THR A 6 -25.06 0.80 -5.43
C THR A 6 -23.73 0.58 -6.15
N ALA A 7 -23.31 1.51 -7.01
CA ALA A 7 -22.01 1.43 -7.68
C ALA A 7 -20.85 1.43 -6.69
N GLN A 8 -20.91 2.26 -5.64
CA GLN A 8 -19.92 2.28 -4.56
C GLN A 8 -19.87 0.95 -3.81
N LEU A 9 -21.02 0.40 -3.43
CA LEU A 9 -21.11 -0.89 -2.74
C LEU A 9 -20.50 -2.02 -3.57
N ILE A 10 -20.87 -2.12 -4.84
CA ILE A 10 -20.33 -3.14 -5.75
C ILE A 10 -18.79 -2.99 -5.86
N TYR A 11 -18.31 -1.78 -6.11
CA TYR A 11 -16.88 -1.53 -6.28
C TYR A 11 -16.08 -1.87 -5.03
N GLN A 12 -16.52 -1.39 -3.87
CA GLN A 12 -15.86 -1.62 -2.59
C GLN A 12 -15.91 -3.10 -2.18
N THR A 13 -17.02 -3.80 -2.47
CA THR A 13 -17.15 -5.25 -2.23
C THR A 13 -16.14 -6.02 -3.08
N ILE A 14 -16.05 -5.73 -4.39
CA ILE A 14 -15.08 -6.37 -5.27
C ILE A 14 -13.66 -6.11 -4.78
N TYR A 15 -13.33 -4.86 -4.42
CA TYR A 15 -12.00 -4.51 -3.91
C TYR A 15 -11.64 -5.30 -2.65
N VAL A 16 -12.53 -5.33 -1.66
CA VAL A 16 -12.29 -6.04 -0.39
C VAL A 16 -12.16 -7.54 -0.62
N THR A 17 -13.01 -8.12 -1.48
CA THR A 17 -12.94 -9.55 -1.82
C THR A 17 -11.61 -9.91 -2.49
N LEU A 18 -11.19 -9.14 -3.50
CA LEU A 18 -9.88 -9.33 -4.14
C LEU A 18 -8.72 -9.10 -3.15
N GLY A 19 -8.88 -8.15 -2.23
CA GLY A 19 -7.92 -7.92 -1.16
C GLY A 19 -7.75 -9.12 -0.24
N LEU A 20 -8.84 -9.77 0.15
CA LEU A 20 -8.80 -11.00 0.96
C LEU A 20 -8.18 -12.18 0.19
N VAL A 21 -8.51 -12.32 -1.09
CA VAL A 21 -7.86 -13.33 -1.96
C VAL A 21 -6.35 -13.07 -2.06
N GLY A 22 -5.95 -11.82 -2.28
CA GLY A 22 -4.54 -11.42 -2.31
C GLY A 22 -3.84 -11.69 -0.97
N PHE A 23 -4.51 -11.44 0.16
CA PHE A 23 -3.98 -11.74 1.50
C PHE A 23 -3.72 -13.23 1.68
N VAL A 24 -4.70 -14.09 1.37
CA VAL A 24 -4.55 -15.56 1.43
C VAL A 24 -3.42 -16.03 0.51
N ALA A 25 -3.31 -15.43 -0.68
CA ALA A 25 -2.25 -15.74 -1.62
C ALA A 25 -0.85 -15.33 -1.11
N CYS A 26 -0.73 -14.15 -0.44
CA CYS A 26 0.56 -13.70 0.09
C CYS A 26 1.05 -14.56 1.27
N LEU A 27 0.14 -15.23 1.99
CA LEU A 27 0.48 -16.22 2.99
C LEU A 27 1.02 -17.52 2.37
N GLY A 28 0.97 -17.68 1.04
CA GLY A 28 1.42 -18.89 0.35
C GLY A 28 0.46 -20.07 0.44
N ILE A 29 -0.75 -19.86 0.97
CA ILE A 29 -1.74 -20.93 1.18
C ILE A 29 -2.13 -21.61 -0.14
N PHE A 30 -2.18 -20.87 -1.25
CA PHE A 30 -2.45 -21.42 -2.58
C PHE A 30 -1.29 -22.27 -3.15
N ASP A 31 -0.06 -22.02 -2.66
CA ASP A 31 1.11 -22.80 -3.08
C ASP A 31 1.22 -24.09 -2.22
N ASN A 32 1.09 -23.97 -0.90
CA ASN A 32 1.15 -25.09 0.04
C ASN A 32 0.55 -24.69 1.41
N VAL A 33 -0.57 -25.29 1.77
CA VAL A 33 -1.28 -25.01 3.03
C VAL A 33 -0.43 -25.31 4.28
N ASN A 34 0.51 -26.27 4.18
CA ASN A 34 1.37 -26.66 5.30
C ASN A 34 2.60 -25.76 5.48
N ASN A 35 2.83 -24.80 4.56
CA ASN A 35 3.98 -23.93 4.59
C ASN A 35 3.56 -22.45 4.49
N ILE A 36 2.95 -21.94 5.56
CA ILE A 36 2.49 -20.56 5.64
C ILE A 36 3.70 -19.62 5.71
N ARG A 37 3.71 -18.60 4.86
CA ARG A 37 4.72 -17.53 4.86
C ARG A 37 4.40 -16.51 5.93
N TRP A 38 5.08 -16.60 7.05
CA TRP A 38 4.88 -15.67 8.17
C TRP A 38 5.64 -14.35 7.98
N ASP A 39 6.56 -14.26 7.03
CA ASP A 39 7.32 -13.07 6.67
C ASP A 39 6.54 -12.06 5.79
N PHE A 40 5.25 -12.29 5.57
CA PHE A 40 4.40 -11.43 4.74
C PHE A 40 4.39 -9.96 5.17
N TYR A 41 4.54 -9.69 6.48
CA TYR A 41 4.52 -8.35 7.07
C TYR A 41 5.80 -7.55 6.81
N VAL A 42 6.88 -8.20 6.36
CA VAL A 42 8.17 -7.53 6.09
C VAL A 42 8.10 -6.66 4.83
N HIS A 43 7.19 -6.96 3.90
CA HIS A 43 7.10 -6.24 2.63
C HIS A 43 6.17 -5.02 2.72
N PHE A 44 6.68 -3.84 2.31
CA PHE A 44 5.89 -2.60 2.23
C PHE A 44 4.62 -2.76 1.39
N THR A 45 4.71 -3.54 0.30
CA THR A 45 3.57 -3.92 -0.54
C THR A 45 2.42 -4.47 0.28
N ASN A 46 2.70 -5.44 1.16
CA ASN A 46 1.67 -6.10 1.94
C ASN A 46 1.05 -5.14 2.95
N ILE A 47 1.88 -4.36 3.66
CA ILE A 47 1.42 -3.39 4.67
C ILE A 47 0.58 -2.28 4.02
N SER A 48 1.00 -1.76 2.86
CA SER A 48 0.24 -0.73 2.14
C SER A 48 -1.08 -1.27 1.60
N ASN A 49 -1.12 -2.49 1.09
CA ASN A 49 -2.36 -3.14 0.68
C ASN A 49 -3.31 -3.38 1.87
N PHE A 50 -2.78 -3.84 3.02
CA PHE A 50 -3.62 -4.04 4.22
C PHE A 50 -4.24 -2.73 4.72
N LEU A 51 -3.48 -1.63 4.72
CA LEU A 51 -4.03 -0.31 5.02
C LEU A 51 -5.17 0.04 4.05
N CYS A 52 -4.95 -0.16 2.75
CA CYS A 52 -5.95 0.13 1.72
C CYS A 52 -7.20 -0.75 1.85
N ILE A 53 -7.04 -2.05 2.12
CA ILE A 53 -8.15 -2.98 2.35
C ILE A 53 -8.96 -2.54 3.58
N GLY A 54 -8.30 -2.17 4.67
CA GLY A 54 -8.95 -1.67 5.89
C GLY A 54 -9.74 -0.39 5.64
N VAL A 55 -9.18 0.57 4.91
CA VAL A 55 -9.86 1.83 4.54
C VAL A 55 -11.05 1.56 3.62
N MET A 56 -10.90 0.65 2.65
CA MET A 56 -12.01 0.29 1.74
C MET A 56 -13.11 -0.48 2.46
N LEU A 57 -12.77 -1.35 3.40
CA LEU A 57 -13.75 -2.02 4.26
C LEU A 57 -14.51 -1.03 5.14
N ALA A 58 -13.83 -0.07 5.74
CA ALA A 58 -14.49 1.01 6.49
C ALA A 58 -15.42 1.83 5.59
N GLY A 59 -15.00 2.12 4.36
CA GLY A 59 -15.81 2.75 3.32
C GLY A 59 -17.05 1.92 2.98
N LEU A 60 -16.88 0.62 2.75
CA LEU A 60 -17.97 -0.33 2.46
C LEU A 60 -19.02 -0.34 3.58
N ILE A 61 -18.57 -0.44 4.84
CA ILE A 61 -19.46 -0.42 6.01
C ILE A 61 -20.22 0.90 6.10
N GLN A 62 -19.56 2.04 5.87
CA GLN A 62 -20.24 3.34 5.88
C GLN A 62 -21.24 3.47 4.73
N THR A 63 -20.87 3.01 3.52
CA THR A 63 -21.76 3.02 2.35
C THR A 63 -22.98 2.14 2.58
N ALA A 64 -22.79 0.97 3.19
CA ALA A 64 -23.90 0.05 3.51
C ALA A 64 -24.92 0.66 4.51
N LYS A 65 -24.44 1.45 5.47
CA LYS A 65 -25.28 2.11 6.48
C LYS A 65 -26.06 3.32 5.94
N LYS A 66 -25.68 3.89 4.80
CA LYS A 66 -26.35 5.04 4.22
C LYS A 66 -27.61 4.63 3.46
N LYS A 67 -28.63 5.49 3.51
CA LYS A 67 -29.89 5.30 2.77
C LYS A 67 -29.91 6.01 1.43
N GLU A 68 -29.08 7.04 1.25
CA GLU A 68 -29.10 7.93 0.09
C GLU A 68 -27.80 7.90 -0.70
N ASP A 69 -27.86 8.30 -1.95
CA ASP A 69 -26.72 8.50 -2.83
C ASP A 69 -25.85 9.66 -2.34
N SER A 70 -24.68 9.36 -1.84
CA SER A 70 -23.75 10.38 -1.34
C SER A 70 -22.32 9.87 -1.39
N PHE A 71 -21.34 10.80 -1.36
CA PHE A 71 -19.95 10.41 -1.17
C PHE A 71 -19.72 9.84 0.22
N VAL A 72 -18.88 8.79 0.29
CA VAL A 72 -18.39 8.22 1.53
C VAL A 72 -16.91 8.52 1.63
N SER A 73 -16.53 9.21 2.66
CA SER A 73 -15.13 9.54 2.96
C SER A 73 -14.76 8.96 4.33
N ALA A 74 -14.65 7.63 4.39
CA ALA A 74 -14.12 6.96 5.56
C ALA A 74 -12.64 7.35 5.73
N ALA A 75 -12.29 7.90 6.89
CA ALA A 75 -10.92 8.25 7.26
C ALA A 75 -10.12 8.96 6.13
N PRO A 76 -10.49 10.20 5.74
CA PRO A 76 -9.92 10.86 4.55
C PRO A 76 -8.40 10.92 4.53
N MET A 77 -7.77 11.09 5.70
CA MET A 77 -6.32 11.12 5.83
C MET A 77 -5.71 9.74 5.57
N LEU A 78 -6.27 8.67 6.17
CA LEU A 78 -5.78 7.31 5.93
C LEU A 78 -6.00 6.88 4.47
N LYS A 79 -7.09 7.34 3.85
CA LYS A 79 -7.33 7.11 2.43
C LYS A 79 -6.26 7.78 1.57
N PHE A 80 -5.87 9.00 1.90
CA PHE A 80 -4.81 9.72 1.20
C PHE A 80 -3.43 9.06 1.41
N ILE A 81 -3.10 8.67 2.64
CA ILE A 81 -1.87 7.93 2.98
C ILE A 81 -1.83 6.60 2.24
N GLY A 82 -2.91 5.83 2.27
CA GLY A 82 -3.02 4.56 1.56
C GLY A 82 -2.85 4.72 0.05
N MET A 83 -3.42 5.78 -0.54
CA MET A 83 -3.27 6.07 -1.97
C MET A 83 -1.80 6.31 -2.35
N LEU A 84 -1.05 7.09 -1.57
CA LEU A 84 0.37 7.32 -1.83
C LEU A 84 1.19 6.05 -1.60
N GLY A 85 0.91 5.30 -0.52
CA GLY A 85 1.59 4.04 -0.22
C GLY A 85 1.38 2.99 -1.31
N ILE A 86 0.14 2.83 -1.78
CA ILE A 86 -0.18 1.85 -2.83
C ILE A 86 0.37 2.26 -4.20
N LEU A 87 0.42 3.56 -4.49
CA LEU A 87 1.04 4.08 -5.71
C LEU A 87 2.56 3.84 -5.68
N LEU A 88 3.22 4.07 -4.54
CA LEU A 88 4.64 3.75 -4.38
C LEU A 88 4.89 2.26 -4.61
N THR A 89 4.06 1.39 -4.02
CA THR A 89 4.09 -0.05 -4.25
C THR A 89 4.00 -0.39 -5.74
N PHE A 90 3.03 0.20 -6.43
CA PHE A 90 2.83 -0.03 -7.87
C PHE A 90 4.04 0.40 -8.69
N LEU A 91 4.54 1.62 -8.45
CA LEU A 91 5.67 2.17 -9.22
C LEU A 91 6.98 1.43 -8.94
N VAL A 92 7.32 1.23 -7.67
CA VAL A 92 8.58 0.56 -7.30
C VAL A 92 8.58 -0.88 -7.81
N PHE A 93 7.48 -1.61 -7.67
CA PHE A 93 7.42 -2.97 -8.16
C PHE A 93 7.55 -3.02 -9.68
N ASN A 94 6.70 -2.33 -10.42
CA ASN A 94 6.63 -2.46 -11.87
C ASN A 94 7.83 -1.82 -12.60
N ILE A 95 8.48 -0.80 -12.02
CA ILE A 95 9.62 -0.13 -12.64
C ILE A 95 10.95 -0.75 -12.19
N MET A 96 11.09 -1.11 -10.91
CA MET A 96 12.37 -1.49 -10.34
C MET A 96 12.50 -2.98 -10.00
N LEU A 97 11.42 -3.63 -9.54
CA LEU A 97 11.51 -4.97 -8.97
C LEU A 97 11.06 -6.08 -9.91
N ALA A 98 10.07 -5.83 -10.77
CA ALA A 98 9.49 -6.86 -11.64
C ALA A 98 10.49 -7.43 -12.65
N GLY A 99 11.45 -6.60 -13.10
CA GLY A 99 12.53 -6.99 -14.01
C GLY A 99 13.90 -7.11 -13.34
N ALA A 100 13.98 -7.14 -12.00
CA ALA A 100 15.24 -7.18 -11.30
C ALA A 100 16.01 -8.48 -11.57
N GLU A 101 17.33 -8.39 -11.66
CA GLU A 101 18.21 -9.54 -11.87
C GLU A 101 18.02 -10.60 -10.77
N GLY A 102 17.97 -11.87 -11.16
CA GLY A 102 17.76 -12.99 -10.25
C GLY A 102 16.30 -13.24 -9.85
N ARG A 103 15.35 -12.38 -10.28
CA ARG A 103 13.92 -12.59 -10.05
C ARG A 103 13.34 -13.52 -11.11
N ASP A 104 12.59 -14.55 -10.67
CA ASP A 104 11.78 -15.37 -11.56
C ASP A 104 10.65 -14.53 -12.21
N PRO A 105 10.65 -14.34 -13.54
CA PRO A 105 9.59 -13.57 -14.21
C PRO A 105 8.19 -14.17 -14.01
N GLN A 106 8.07 -15.50 -13.85
CA GLN A 106 6.79 -16.17 -13.63
C GLN A 106 6.20 -15.82 -12.27
N ALA A 107 7.03 -15.48 -11.29
CA ALA A 107 6.57 -15.04 -9.98
C ALA A 107 5.71 -13.75 -10.04
N ASN A 108 5.91 -12.92 -11.06
CA ASN A 108 5.11 -11.70 -11.27
C ASN A 108 3.64 -12.01 -11.62
N TRP A 109 3.39 -13.17 -12.22
CA TRP A 109 2.06 -13.59 -12.69
C TRP A 109 1.29 -14.41 -11.66
N ARG A 110 1.88 -14.71 -10.51
CA ARG A 110 1.16 -15.39 -9.42
C ARG A 110 0.03 -14.49 -8.90
N ILE A 111 -1.08 -15.11 -8.48
CA ILE A 111 -2.30 -14.41 -8.01
C ILE A 111 -1.97 -13.32 -6.98
N GLY A 112 -1.18 -13.65 -5.95
CA GLY A 112 -0.79 -12.67 -4.92
C GLY A 112 -0.04 -11.48 -5.48
N SER A 113 0.91 -11.71 -6.42
CA SER A 113 1.68 -10.66 -7.07
C SER A 113 0.79 -9.76 -7.93
N LEU A 114 -0.05 -10.34 -8.80
CA LEU A 114 -0.98 -9.58 -9.62
C LEU A 114 -1.96 -8.77 -8.78
N CYS A 115 -2.54 -9.36 -7.74
CA CYS A 115 -3.46 -8.65 -6.85
C CYS A 115 -2.78 -7.46 -6.19
N PHE A 116 -1.62 -7.66 -5.56
CA PHE A 116 -1.02 -6.66 -4.67
C PHE A 116 -0.15 -5.63 -5.38
N HIS A 117 0.37 -5.94 -6.57
CA HIS A 117 1.22 -5.00 -7.31
C HIS A 117 0.52 -4.33 -8.50
N VAL A 118 -0.63 -4.85 -8.96
CA VAL A 118 -1.28 -4.32 -10.17
C VAL A 118 -2.76 -4.02 -9.91
N VAL A 119 -3.56 -5.04 -9.59
CA VAL A 119 -5.02 -4.91 -9.57
C VAL A 119 -5.50 -3.98 -8.45
N LEU A 120 -5.14 -4.28 -7.21
CA LEU A 120 -5.55 -3.47 -6.05
C LEU A 120 -5.01 -2.05 -6.08
N PRO A 121 -3.73 -1.80 -6.44
CA PRO A 121 -3.23 -0.44 -6.63
C PRO A 121 -4.05 0.36 -7.63
N ILE A 122 -4.28 -0.18 -8.83
CA ILE A 122 -5.08 0.49 -9.86
C ILE A 122 -6.51 0.76 -9.38
N MET A 123 -7.15 -0.22 -8.76
CA MET A 123 -8.50 -0.06 -8.22
C MET A 123 -8.55 0.99 -7.11
N TYR A 124 -7.58 1.02 -6.19
CA TYR A 124 -7.60 2.01 -5.11
C TYR A 124 -7.45 3.45 -5.63
N ILE A 125 -6.56 3.64 -6.60
CA ILE A 125 -6.36 4.92 -7.28
C ILE A 125 -7.63 5.31 -8.06
N ALA A 126 -8.23 4.35 -8.78
CA ALA A 126 -9.48 4.57 -9.50
C ALA A 126 -10.64 4.93 -8.55
N ASP A 127 -10.75 4.29 -7.39
CA ASP A 127 -11.74 4.63 -6.36
C ASP A 127 -11.60 6.09 -5.92
N TRP A 128 -10.37 6.58 -5.74
CA TRP A 128 -10.13 7.97 -5.39
C TRP A 128 -10.63 8.93 -6.48
N PHE A 129 -10.47 8.59 -7.76
CA PHE A 129 -11.00 9.41 -8.87
C PHE A 129 -12.52 9.31 -9.02
N LEU A 130 -13.08 8.14 -8.82
CA LEU A 130 -14.49 7.86 -9.09
C LEU A 130 -15.41 8.27 -7.94
N PHE A 131 -15.05 7.97 -6.70
CA PHE A 131 -15.96 8.01 -5.55
C PHE A 131 -15.52 8.94 -4.42
N TYR A 132 -14.25 9.40 -4.41
CA TYR A 132 -13.76 10.29 -3.35
C TYR A 132 -14.27 11.72 -3.56
N GLU A 133 -14.85 12.31 -2.50
CA GLU A 133 -15.31 13.70 -2.55
C GLU A 133 -14.13 14.66 -2.66
N ARG A 134 -14.14 15.53 -3.69
CA ARG A 134 -13.07 16.50 -3.94
C ARG A 134 -13.01 17.57 -2.85
N ARG A 135 -11.83 18.17 -2.69
CA ARG A 135 -11.51 19.20 -1.70
C ARG A 135 -11.59 18.74 -0.25
N LYS A 136 -11.51 17.44 0.01
CA LYS A 136 -11.45 16.87 1.35
C LYS A 136 -10.02 16.72 1.88
N SER A 137 -9.02 16.67 1.01
CA SER A 137 -7.62 16.62 1.42
C SER A 137 -7.20 17.95 2.04
N LYS A 138 -6.46 17.90 3.14
CA LYS A 138 -5.89 19.07 3.80
C LYS A 138 -4.46 19.28 3.31
N TRP A 139 -3.97 20.52 3.36
CA TRP A 139 -2.65 20.89 2.83
C TRP A 139 -1.48 20.10 3.46
N TYR A 140 -1.64 19.65 4.69
CA TYR A 140 -0.62 18.90 5.41
C TYR A 140 -0.64 17.39 5.12
N TYR A 141 -1.65 16.85 4.41
CA TYR A 141 -1.74 15.43 4.10
C TYR A 141 -0.53 14.90 3.35
N PRO A 142 0.02 15.59 2.33
CA PRO A 142 1.23 15.14 1.65
C PRO A 142 2.42 14.96 2.60
N ILE A 143 2.61 15.91 3.52
CA ILE A 143 3.72 15.86 4.49
C ILE A 143 3.46 14.79 5.54
N ALA A 144 2.26 14.77 6.13
CA ALA A 144 1.88 13.78 7.12
C ALA A 144 1.94 12.33 6.59
N SER A 145 1.77 12.16 5.28
CA SER A 145 1.84 10.82 4.67
C SER A 145 3.23 10.19 4.74
N ILE A 146 4.30 10.97 4.95
CA ILE A 146 5.66 10.45 5.14
C ILE A 146 5.74 9.56 6.38
N THR A 147 4.89 9.79 7.38
CA THR A 147 4.89 8.99 8.62
C THR A 147 4.72 7.49 8.33
N PHE A 148 3.97 7.13 7.30
CA PHE A 148 3.73 5.74 6.94
C PHE A 148 5.00 5.02 6.45
N PRO A 149 5.70 5.45 5.39
CA PRO A 149 6.95 4.84 5.01
C PRO A 149 8.08 5.06 6.03
N LEU A 150 8.06 6.15 6.81
CA LEU A 150 9.04 6.37 7.88
C LEU A 150 8.95 5.31 8.98
N VAL A 151 7.75 5.08 9.50
CA VAL A 151 7.50 4.04 10.52
C VAL A 151 7.90 2.66 9.98
N TYR A 152 7.59 2.39 8.72
CA TYR A 152 7.99 1.15 8.06
C TYR A 152 9.52 1.00 7.99
N VAL A 153 10.27 2.02 7.57
CA VAL A 153 11.74 1.96 7.50
C VAL A 153 12.35 1.77 8.89
N ILE A 154 11.85 2.48 9.90
CA ILE A 154 12.31 2.31 11.29
C ILE A 154 12.07 0.86 11.75
N PHE A 155 10.88 0.32 11.47
CA PHE A 155 10.55 -1.08 11.77
C PHE A 155 11.54 -2.05 11.09
N LEU A 156 11.82 -1.88 9.80
CA LEU A 156 12.77 -2.73 9.07
C LEU A 156 14.19 -2.68 9.65
N LEU A 157 14.67 -1.49 9.99
CA LEU A 157 16.01 -1.34 10.54
C LEU A 157 16.12 -1.99 11.92
N ILE A 158 15.10 -1.84 12.77
CA ILE A 158 15.03 -2.54 14.07
C ILE A 158 15.00 -4.06 13.85
N GLN A 159 14.15 -4.54 12.95
CA GLN A 159 14.07 -5.97 12.62
C GLN A 159 15.41 -6.50 12.13
N ALA A 160 16.11 -5.77 11.25
CA ALA A 160 17.41 -6.17 10.73
C ALA A 160 18.45 -6.31 11.85
N VAL A 161 18.46 -5.39 12.83
CA VAL A 161 19.33 -5.50 14.01
C VAL A 161 19.00 -6.74 14.81
N ILE A 162 17.73 -6.97 15.14
CA ILE A 162 17.29 -8.13 15.92
C ILE A 162 17.67 -9.44 15.22
N LEU A 163 17.39 -9.57 13.92
CA LEU A 163 17.69 -10.78 13.14
C LEU A 163 19.20 -11.08 13.02
N LYS A 164 20.04 -10.04 13.06
CA LYS A 164 21.49 -10.22 13.08
C LYS A 164 22.02 -10.72 14.41
N PHE A 165 21.36 -10.35 15.53
CA PHE A 165 21.72 -10.85 16.86
C PHE A 165 21.20 -12.26 17.10
N ASP A 166 19.95 -12.52 16.76
CA ASP A 166 19.34 -13.85 16.96
C ASP A 166 18.21 -14.08 15.93
N SER A 167 18.50 -14.87 14.94
CA SER A 167 17.51 -15.22 13.90
C SER A 167 16.38 -16.11 14.38
N SER A 168 16.50 -16.72 15.59
CA SER A 168 15.47 -17.58 16.16
C SER A 168 14.31 -16.81 16.81
N ILE A 169 14.51 -15.53 17.14
CA ILE A 169 13.52 -14.72 17.84
C ILE A 169 12.30 -14.38 16.97
N LEU A 170 12.51 -14.23 15.66
CA LEU A 170 11.45 -13.85 14.73
C LEU A 170 11.01 -15.07 13.91
N ILE A 171 9.85 -15.60 14.26
CA ILE A 171 9.00 -16.53 13.53
C ILE A 171 9.73 -17.77 12.95
N PRO A 172 9.32 -18.97 13.28
CA PRO A 172 9.88 -20.19 12.72
C PRO A 172 9.58 -20.22 11.22
N THR A 173 10.51 -19.74 10.42
CA THR A 173 10.50 -19.88 8.97
C THR A 173 11.42 -21.03 8.63
N THR A 174 10.96 -21.92 7.78
CA THR A 174 11.77 -23.00 7.18
C THR A 174 12.82 -22.47 6.22
N THR A 175 12.85 -21.15 6.01
CA THR A 175 13.74 -20.43 5.10
C THR A 175 14.62 -19.45 5.86
N THR A 176 15.79 -19.12 5.31
CA THR A 176 16.70 -18.10 5.82
C THR A 176 15.94 -16.79 6.06
N PRO A 177 16.05 -16.15 7.24
CA PRO A 177 15.34 -14.92 7.52
C PRO A 177 15.65 -13.84 6.51
N LEU A 178 14.62 -13.18 5.96
CA LEU A 178 14.78 -12.05 5.07
C LEU A 178 15.14 -10.80 5.89
N ILE A 179 16.43 -10.55 6.06
CA ILE A 179 16.92 -9.41 6.85
C ILE A 179 16.56 -8.09 6.18
N TYR A 180 16.81 -7.98 4.87
CA TYR A 180 16.51 -6.80 4.07
C TYR A 180 15.63 -7.17 2.88
N PRO A 181 14.34 -6.76 2.86
CA PRO A 181 13.44 -7.08 1.75
C PRO A 181 13.75 -6.31 0.46
N TYR A 182 14.52 -5.23 0.55
CA TYR A 182 14.87 -4.39 -0.58
C TYR A 182 16.34 -4.00 -0.55
N PHE A 183 16.98 -3.94 -1.73
CA PHE A 183 18.39 -3.58 -1.86
C PHE A 183 18.69 -2.18 -1.32
N PHE A 184 17.77 -1.24 -1.45
CA PHE A 184 17.94 0.16 -1.06
C PHE A 184 17.91 0.41 0.46
N VAL A 185 17.45 -0.55 1.26
CA VAL A 185 17.53 -0.53 2.74
C VAL A 185 18.59 -1.47 3.30
N ASN A 186 19.38 -2.12 2.43
CA ASN A 186 20.39 -3.07 2.84
C ASN A 186 21.65 -2.33 3.32
N LEU A 187 21.86 -2.26 4.64
CA LEU A 187 22.99 -1.59 5.26
C LEU A 187 24.33 -2.28 4.92
N ASP A 188 24.31 -3.58 4.63
CA ASP A 188 25.55 -4.34 4.39
C ASP A 188 26.13 -4.04 3.01
N THR A 189 25.27 -3.77 2.03
CA THR A 189 25.71 -3.48 0.65
C THR A 189 25.76 -1.97 0.36
N GLN A 190 24.84 -1.18 0.94
CA GLN A 190 24.73 0.26 0.65
C GLN A 190 25.48 1.13 1.69
N GLY A 191 25.79 0.58 2.86
CA GLY A 191 26.23 1.37 4.00
C GLY A 191 25.15 2.37 4.47
N VAL A 192 25.44 3.04 5.61
CA VAL A 192 24.51 4.02 6.18
C VAL A 192 24.22 5.18 5.21
N GLY A 193 25.26 5.72 4.57
CA GLY A 193 25.13 6.84 3.63
C GLY A 193 24.25 6.50 2.43
N GLY A 194 24.45 5.32 1.84
CA GLY A 194 23.63 4.84 0.71
C GLY A 194 22.17 4.64 1.08
N VAL A 195 21.90 4.02 2.23
CA VAL A 195 20.52 3.83 2.72
C VAL A 195 19.83 5.17 2.99
N LEU A 196 20.51 6.13 3.65
CA LEU A 196 19.96 7.46 3.87
C LEU A 196 19.67 8.21 2.57
N THR A 197 20.54 8.08 1.58
CA THR A 197 20.33 8.67 0.24
C THR A 197 19.09 8.11 -0.42
N TRP A 198 18.91 6.79 -0.44
CA TRP A 198 17.70 6.15 -0.99
C TRP A 198 16.43 6.55 -0.27
N ILE A 199 16.45 6.56 1.07
CA ILE A 199 15.32 7.02 1.87
C ILE A 199 14.96 8.47 1.52
N GLY A 200 15.96 9.36 1.41
CA GLY A 200 15.76 10.76 1.02
C GLY A 200 15.10 10.90 -0.35
N ILE A 201 15.58 10.15 -1.35
CA ILE A 201 15.02 10.15 -2.72
C ILE A 201 13.57 9.66 -2.70
N LEU A 202 13.29 8.53 -2.04
CA LEU A 202 11.94 7.97 -1.99
C LEU A 202 10.97 8.88 -1.24
N PHE A 203 11.40 9.52 -0.15
CA PHE A 203 10.56 10.46 0.62
C PHE A 203 10.30 11.74 -0.17
N ALA A 204 11.30 12.28 -0.87
CA ALA A 204 11.11 13.43 -1.75
C ALA A 204 10.09 13.11 -2.86
N ALA A 205 10.23 11.96 -3.52
CA ALA A 205 9.28 11.51 -4.54
C ALA A 205 7.86 11.36 -3.95
N PHE A 206 7.74 10.78 -2.75
CA PHE A 206 6.48 10.58 -2.05
C PHE A 206 5.77 11.91 -1.75
N VAL A 207 6.51 12.92 -1.27
CA VAL A 207 5.98 14.26 -1.00
C VAL A 207 5.56 14.97 -2.28
N ILE A 208 6.40 14.93 -3.33
CA ILE A 208 6.10 15.55 -4.62
C ILE A 208 4.80 14.96 -5.19
N VAL A 209 4.68 13.65 -5.24
CA VAL A 209 3.47 12.96 -5.70
C VAL A 209 2.27 13.31 -4.80
N GLY A 210 2.48 13.39 -3.49
CA GLY A 210 1.46 13.81 -2.54
C GLY A 210 0.90 15.20 -2.85
N PHE A 211 1.76 16.19 -3.15
CA PHE A 211 1.32 17.52 -3.55
C PHE A 211 0.65 17.55 -4.92
N LEU A 212 1.07 16.71 -5.86
CA LEU A 212 0.35 16.53 -7.14
C LEU A 212 -1.09 16.05 -6.90
N PHE A 213 -1.30 15.02 -6.08
CA PHE A 213 -2.64 14.54 -5.76
C PHE A 213 -3.44 15.56 -4.94
N PHE A 214 -2.81 16.29 -4.03
CA PHE A 214 -3.44 17.40 -3.34
C PHE A 214 -3.92 18.48 -4.33
N GLY A 215 -3.09 18.84 -5.30
CA GLY A 215 -3.45 19.76 -6.39
C GLY A 215 -4.63 19.25 -7.21
N LEU A 216 -4.59 17.98 -7.63
CA LEU A 216 -5.69 17.34 -8.36
C LEU A 216 -7.01 17.33 -7.56
N ASP A 217 -6.93 17.16 -6.24
CA ASP A 217 -8.09 17.26 -5.36
C ASP A 217 -8.71 18.66 -5.39
N ARG A 218 -7.91 19.72 -5.55
CA ARG A 218 -8.37 21.11 -5.63
C ARG A 218 -9.00 21.48 -6.97
N LEU A 219 -8.70 20.78 -8.04
CA LEU A 219 -9.30 21.04 -9.37
C LEU A 219 -10.80 20.68 -9.42
N GLY A 220 -11.34 19.95 -8.47
CA GLY A 220 -12.78 19.68 -8.36
C GLY A 220 -13.59 20.97 -8.20
N LYS A 221 -14.79 21.02 -8.82
CA LYS A 221 -15.71 22.17 -8.67
C LYS A 221 -15.98 22.45 -7.19
N LYS A 222 -15.86 23.72 -6.79
CA LYS A 222 -16.30 24.19 -5.47
C LYS A 222 -17.82 23.96 -5.37
N LYS A 223 -18.30 23.28 -4.32
CA LYS A 223 -19.73 23.31 -4.01
C LYS A 223 -20.08 24.76 -3.81
N LEU A 224 -20.92 25.32 -4.67
CA LEU A 224 -21.60 26.57 -4.37
C LEU A 224 -22.55 26.22 -3.23
N ASP A 225 -22.25 26.70 -2.03
CA ASP A 225 -23.16 26.63 -0.90
C ASP A 225 -24.43 27.39 -1.32
N LYS A 226 -25.51 26.65 -1.57
CA LYS A 226 -26.86 27.17 -1.66
C LYS A 226 -27.53 27.05 -0.32
#